data_8b0615558e6dc516864a342f07fa4908
#
_entry.id   8b0615558e6dc516864a342f07fa4908
#
_cell.length_a   1.000
_cell.length_b   1.000
_cell.length_c   1.000
_cell.angle_alpha   90.00
_cell.angle_beta   90.00
_cell.angle_gamma   90.00
#
_symmetry.space_group_name_H-M   'P 1'
#
loop_
_entity.id
_entity.type
_entity.pdbx_description
1 polymer ?
#
loop_
_entity_poly.entity_id
_entity_poly.type
_entity_poly.pdbx_seq_one_letter_code
_entity_poly.pdbx_strand_id
1 'polypeptide(L)'
;MAQQIIDLNPAEQLMLDVHSASDQAVFLLQSRAGEHEITLTFDQAQAIALAEATHQLFDLLDKQYPRPINELEIPYLDRMSPQVPVRPLLHVACFQLAYQAENDRTVLIAAELRRIRTLEPQEPRLVRFWITREQLLGIARRIERALVGPGPICPACGQPLGPNGHYCVRSN
;
A
#
# COMPACT_ATOMS: atom_id res chain seq x y z
N MET A 1 -24.19 13.73 12.12
CA MET A 1 -23.16 14.49 11.35
C MET A 1 -22.77 13.63 10.18
N ALA A 2 -22.51 14.23 9.02
CA ALA A 2 -22.15 13.46 7.84
C ALA A 2 -20.72 12.91 7.97
N GLN A 3 -20.52 11.62 7.69
CA GLN A 3 -19.21 10.99 7.61
C GLN A 3 -18.36 11.70 6.55
N GLN A 4 -17.15 12.13 6.90
CA GLN A 4 -16.24 12.75 5.94
C GLN A 4 -15.60 11.66 5.09
N ILE A 5 -15.97 11.61 3.80
CA ILE A 5 -15.42 10.70 2.81
C ILE A 5 -14.61 11.50 1.81
N ILE A 6 -13.37 11.07 1.58
CA ILE A 6 -12.49 11.62 0.56
C ILE A 6 -12.34 10.56 -0.53
N ASP A 7 -12.75 10.89 -1.74
CA ASP A 7 -12.68 10.01 -2.90
C ASP A 7 -11.52 10.41 -3.81
N LEU A 8 -10.63 9.47 -4.09
CA LEU A 8 -9.63 9.55 -5.14
C LEU A 8 -10.04 8.65 -6.30
N ASN A 9 -10.73 9.21 -7.30
CA ASN A 9 -11.30 8.48 -8.41
C ASN A 9 -10.96 9.13 -9.77
N PRO A 10 -10.01 8.57 -10.54
CA PRO A 10 -9.10 7.51 -10.15
C PRO A 10 -8.03 7.98 -9.17
N ALA A 11 -7.46 7.06 -8.39
CA ALA A 11 -6.26 7.35 -7.62
C ALA A 11 -5.05 7.26 -8.56
N GLU A 12 -4.35 8.38 -8.67
CA GLU A 12 -3.17 8.50 -9.52
C GLU A 12 -1.90 8.48 -8.68
N GLN A 13 -0.77 8.15 -9.31
CA GLN A 13 0.56 8.25 -8.70
C GLN A 13 0.63 7.63 -7.29
N LEU A 14 0.16 6.39 -7.16
CA LEU A 14 0.31 5.65 -5.92
C LEU A 14 1.79 5.44 -5.59
N MET A 15 2.14 5.69 -4.34
CA MET A 15 3.46 5.44 -3.78
C MET A 15 3.32 4.79 -2.41
N LEU A 16 4.19 3.85 -2.12
CA LEU A 16 4.24 3.20 -0.81
C LEU A 16 5.67 3.20 -0.29
N ASP A 17 5.91 3.98 0.73
CA ASP A 17 7.20 4.04 1.42
C ASP A 17 7.14 3.37 2.79
N VAL A 18 8.29 2.96 3.30
CA VAL A 18 8.41 2.28 4.58
C VAL A 18 9.54 2.91 5.37
N HIS A 19 9.19 3.47 6.51
CA HIS A 19 10.15 4.03 7.44
C HIS A 19 10.30 3.12 8.65
N SER A 20 11.51 2.66 8.88
CA SER A 20 11.86 1.94 10.11
C SER A 20 12.39 2.96 11.11
N ALA A 21 11.57 3.31 12.10
CA ALA A 21 11.99 4.11 13.24
C ALA A 21 11.98 3.22 14.47
N SER A 22 13.14 3.00 15.06
CA SER A 22 13.33 2.04 16.17
C SER A 22 12.83 0.63 15.80
N ASP A 23 12.12 -0.09 16.59
CA ASP A 23 11.70 -1.48 16.31
C ASP A 23 10.38 -1.62 15.54
N GLN A 24 9.82 -0.53 15.03
CA GLN A 24 8.52 -0.56 14.33
C GLN A 24 8.61 0.05 12.93
N ALA A 25 8.10 -0.70 11.95
CA ALA A 25 7.95 -0.19 10.60
C ALA A 25 6.65 0.62 10.49
N VAL A 26 6.76 1.84 9.96
CA VAL A 26 5.63 2.70 9.62
C VAL A 26 5.56 2.78 8.10
N PHE A 27 4.41 2.44 7.56
CA PHE A 27 4.11 2.51 6.13
C PHE A 27 3.43 3.84 5.80
N LEU A 28 3.81 4.42 4.68
CA LEU A 28 3.20 5.63 4.13
C LEU A 28 2.63 5.33 2.76
N LEU A 29 1.31 5.41 2.63
CA LEU A 29 0.64 5.35 1.34
C LEU A 29 0.33 6.77 0.87
N GLN A 30 0.87 7.14 -0.27
CA GLN A 30 0.61 8.42 -0.92
C GLN A 30 -0.12 8.21 -2.23
N SER A 31 -1.04 9.09 -2.52
CA SER A 31 -1.71 9.15 -3.82
C SER A 31 -2.06 10.58 -4.19
N ARG A 32 -2.16 10.83 -5.47
CA ARG A 32 -2.59 12.09 -6.04
C ARG A 32 -3.90 11.93 -6.79
N ALA A 33 -4.76 12.95 -6.69
CA ALA A 33 -5.91 13.13 -7.56
C ALA A 33 -5.97 14.61 -7.97
N GLY A 34 -5.59 14.91 -9.20
CA GLY A 34 -5.41 16.29 -9.67
C GLY A 34 -4.33 17.02 -8.88
N GLU A 35 -4.67 18.14 -8.23
CA GLU A 35 -3.74 18.92 -7.42
C GLU A 35 -3.68 18.47 -5.95
N HIS A 36 -4.53 17.54 -5.54
CA HIS A 36 -4.59 17.06 -4.18
C HIS A 36 -3.68 15.85 -3.98
N GLU A 37 -2.74 15.97 -3.06
CA GLU A 37 -1.91 14.87 -2.59
C GLU A 37 -2.36 14.44 -1.20
N ILE A 38 -2.56 13.15 -1.03
CA ILE A 38 -2.99 12.55 0.23
C ILE A 38 -1.95 11.55 0.69
N THR A 39 -1.54 11.67 1.95
CA THR A 39 -0.66 10.72 2.62
C THR A 39 -1.37 10.11 3.81
N LEU A 40 -1.36 8.79 3.86
CA LEU A 40 -1.84 8.00 4.99
C LEU A 40 -0.68 7.27 5.65
N THR A 41 -0.75 7.08 6.97
CA THR A 41 0.19 6.24 7.69
C THR A 41 -0.52 5.03 8.30
N PHE A 42 0.16 3.91 8.39
CA PHE A 42 -0.33 2.69 9.02
C PHE A 42 0.84 1.84 9.52
N ASP A 43 0.56 0.95 10.46
CA ASP A 43 1.57 0.10 11.05
C ASP A 43 1.72 -1.25 10.32
N GLN A 44 2.63 -2.08 10.81
CA GLN A 44 2.91 -3.39 10.24
C GLN A 44 1.69 -4.33 10.28
N ALA A 45 0.86 -4.25 11.31
CA ALA A 45 -0.30 -5.13 11.43
C ALA A 45 -1.34 -4.81 10.33
N GLN A 46 -1.60 -3.52 10.08
CA GLN A 46 -2.47 -3.11 8.98
C GLN A 46 -1.85 -3.44 7.60
N ALA A 47 -0.53 -3.34 7.46
CA ALA A 47 0.15 -3.71 6.23
C ALA A 47 -0.02 -5.20 5.91
N ILE A 48 0.20 -6.07 6.89
CA ILE A 48 -0.01 -7.52 6.75
C ILE A 48 -1.47 -7.81 6.37
N ALA A 49 -2.41 -7.24 7.12
CA ALA A 49 -3.83 -7.45 6.87
C ALA A 49 -4.25 -6.99 5.47
N LEU A 50 -3.70 -5.88 4.96
CA LEU A 50 -3.97 -5.40 3.60
C LEU A 50 -3.42 -6.36 2.54
N ALA A 51 -2.20 -6.86 2.69
CA ALA A 51 -1.61 -7.82 1.77
C ALA A 51 -2.42 -9.12 1.72
N GLU A 52 -2.79 -9.67 2.88
CA GLU A 52 -3.62 -10.88 2.98
C GLU A 52 -5.01 -10.67 2.36
N ALA A 53 -5.68 -9.55 2.67
CA ALA A 53 -6.98 -9.23 2.10
C ALA A 53 -6.91 -9.07 0.57
N THR A 54 -5.79 -8.54 0.05
CA THR A 54 -5.56 -8.44 -1.39
C THR A 54 -5.51 -9.82 -2.03
N HIS A 55 -4.76 -10.76 -1.49
CA HIS A 55 -4.71 -12.13 -2.04
C HIS A 55 -6.08 -12.82 -1.98
N GLN A 56 -6.80 -12.69 -0.87
CA GLN A 56 -8.15 -13.24 -0.75
C GLN A 56 -9.11 -12.64 -1.80
N LEU A 57 -9.03 -11.34 -2.05
CA LEU A 57 -9.82 -10.70 -3.09
C LEU A 57 -9.47 -11.24 -4.48
N PHE A 58 -8.18 -11.41 -4.79
CA PHE A 58 -7.74 -11.97 -6.08
C PHE A 58 -8.21 -13.41 -6.27
N ASP A 59 -8.17 -14.26 -5.24
CA ASP A 59 -8.71 -15.61 -5.29
C ASP A 59 -10.22 -15.65 -5.63
N LEU A 60 -10.97 -14.66 -5.17
CA LEU A 60 -12.39 -14.49 -5.50
C LEU A 60 -12.58 -13.97 -6.92
N LEU A 61 -11.78 -12.97 -7.32
CA LEU A 61 -11.87 -12.38 -8.66
C LEU A 61 -11.50 -13.36 -9.76
N ASP A 62 -10.51 -14.22 -9.53
CA ASP A 62 -10.11 -15.26 -10.48
C ASP A 62 -11.24 -16.27 -10.75
N LYS A 63 -12.09 -16.50 -9.76
CA LYS A 63 -13.25 -17.38 -9.88
C LYS A 63 -14.46 -16.70 -10.52
N GLN A 64 -14.74 -15.46 -10.15
CA GLN A 64 -15.97 -14.75 -10.54
C GLN A 64 -15.79 -13.84 -11.76
N TYR A 65 -14.63 -13.24 -11.89
CA TYR A 65 -14.29 -12.25 -12.93
C TYR A 65 -12.88 -12.52 -13.46
N PRO A 66 -12.64 -13.70 -14.09
CA PRO A 66 -11.31 -14.08 -14.54
C PRO A 66 -10.81 -13.10 -15.61
N ARG A 67 -9.64 -12.53 -15.34
CA ARG A 67 -8.90 -11.65 -16.24
C ARG A 67 -7.41 -11.77 -15.93
N PRO A 68 -6.54 -11.93 -16.94
CA PRO A 68 -5.11 -11.95 -16.69
C PRO A 68 -4.65 -10.60 -16.12
N ILE A 69 -3.75 -10.65 -15.17
CA ILE A 69 -3.04 -9.49 -14.66
C ILE A 69 -1.99 -9.09 -15.70
N ASN A 70 -1.95 -7.80 -16.03
CA ASN A 70 -0.90 -7.26 -16.88
C ASN A 70 0.33 -6.91 -16.00
N GLU A 71 1.31 -7.80 -15.97
CA GLU A 71 2.54 -7.61 -15.17
C GLU A 71 3.29 -6.31 -15.51
N LEU A 72 3.16 -5.79 -16.74
CA LEU A 72 3.78 -4.55 -17.17
C LEU A 72 3.09 -3.30 -16.60
N GLU A 73 1.83 -3.44 -16.20
CA GLU A 73 1.05 -2.35 -15.59
C GLU A 73 1.12 -2.34 -14.07
N ILE A 74 1.77 -3.33 -13.46
CA ILE A 74 1.99 -3.32 -12.01
C ILE A 74 2.96 -2.20 -11.67
N PRO A 75 2.54 -1.18 -10.91
CA PRO A 75 3.40 -0.04 -10.65
C PRO A 75 4.56 -0.44 -9.73
N TYR A 76 5.73 0.08 -10.06
CA TYR A 76 6.89 -0.02 -9.18
C TYR A 76 6.83 1.12 -8.15
N LEU A 77 6.34 0.84 -6.96
CA LEU A 77 6.03 1.84 -5.95
C LEU A 77 7.24 2.37 -5.17
N ASP A 78 8.43 1.82 -5.42
CA ASP A 78 9.66 2.11 -4.65
C ASP A 78 10.37 3.42 -5.02
N ARG A 79 9.91 4.15 -6.03
CA ARG A 79 10.78 5.12 -6.71
C ARG A 79 10.66 6.57 -6.28
N MET A 80 9.89 6.90 -5.29
CA MET A 80 9.84 8.32 -4.90
C MET A 80 9.98 8.41 -3.38
N SER A 81 11.17 8.85 -2.95
CA SER A 81 11.30 9.34 -1.59
C SER A 81 10.29 10.46 -1.39
N PRO A 82 9.38 10.37 -0.42
CA PRO A 82 8.47 11.44 -0.14
C PRO A 82 9.26 12.71 0.13
N GLN A 83 8.83 13.82 -0.45
CA GLN A 83 9.42 15.11 -0.09
C GLN A 83 9.11 15.36 1.39
N VAL A 84 10.15 15.37 2.21
CA VAL A 84 10.03 15.60 3.66
C VAL A 84 9.88 17.10 3.90
N PRO A 85 9.02 17.55 4.82
CA PRO A 85 8.24 16.77 5.79
C PRO A 85 6.86 16.36 5.25
N VAL A 86 6.59 15.08 5.24
CA VAL A 86 5.28 14.53 4.92
C VAL A 86 4.35 14.75 6.12
N ARG A 87 3.25 15.44 5.91
CA ARG A 87 2.18 15.53 6.92
C ARG A 87 1.08 14.53 6.58
N PRO A 88 0.99 13.42 7.28
CA PRO A 88 -0.07 12.46 7.03
C PRO A 88 -1.43 13.08 7.34
N LEU A 89 -2.40 12.85 6.44
CA LEU A 89 -3.78 13.28 6.62
C LEU A 89 -4.43 12.56 7.79
N LEU A 90 -4.17 11.25 7.89
CA LEU A 90 -4.68 10.40 8.95
C LEU A 90 -3.79 9.15 9.15
N HIS A 91 -3.93 8.56 10.31
CA HIS A 91 -3.41 7.22 10.60
C HIS A 91 -4.54 6.20 10.43
N VAL A 92 -4.26 5.13 9.70
CA VAL A 92 -5.27 4.13 9.34
C VAL A 92 -5.48 3.14 10.51
N ALA A 93 -6.74 2.91 10.87
CA ALA A 93 -7.13 1.86 11.80
C ALA A 93 -7.31 0.51 11.10
N CYS A 94 -7.98 0.54 9.93
CA CYS A 94 -8.22 -0.65 9.14
C CYS A 94 -8.40 -0.30 7.67
N PHE A 95 -8.11 -1.28 6.82
CA PHE A 95 -8.42 -1.26 5.40
C PHE A 95 -9.61 -2.17 5.10
N GLN A 96 -10.38 -1.79 4.10
CA GLN A 96 -11.41 -2.62 3.49
C GLN A 96 -11.21 -2.62 1.99
N LEU A 97 -11.53 -3.72 1.34
CA LEU A 97 -11.48 -3.86 -0.10
C LEU A 97 -12.87 -4.12 -0.65
N ALA A 98 -13.20 -3.43 -1.74
CA ALA A 98 -14.41 -3.69 -2.52
C ALA A 98 -14.03 -3.79 -4.00
N TYR A 99 -14.90 -4.42 -4.79
CA TYR A 99 -14.71 -4.55 -6.22
C TYR A 99 -15.96 -4.10 -6.96
N GLN A 100 -15.76 -3.30 -7.99
CA GLN A 100 -16.81 -2.83 -8.87
C GLN A 100 -16.65 -3.47 -10.24
N ALA A 101 -17.53 -4.42 -10.56
CA ALA A 101 -17.46 -5.22 -11.80
C ALA A 101 -17.70 -4.41 -13.06
N GLU A 102 -18.56 -3.37 -12.99
CA GLU A 102 -18.97 -2.57 -14.14
C GLU A 102 -17.80 -1.87 -14.85
N ASN A 103 -16.78 -1.50 -14.11
CA ASN A 103 -15.61 -0.80 -14.64
C ASN A 103 -14.28 -1.46 -14.31
N ASP A 104 -14.31 -2.68 -13.78
CA ASP A 104 -13.12 -3.45 -13.34
C ASP A 104 -12.22 -2.63 -12.42
N ARG A 105 -12.80 -2.04 -11.37
CA ARG A 105 -12.08 -1.25 -10.37
C ARG A 105 -12.12 -1.90 -9.00
N THR A 106 -11.00 -1.87 -8.32
CA THR A 106 -10.93 -2.15 -6.90
C THR A 106 -11.02 -0.85 -6.11
N VAL A 107 -11.68 -0.88 -4.98
CA VAL A 107 -11.79 0.26 -4.08
C VAL A 107 -11.10 -0.09 -2.78
N LEU A 108 -9.96 0.54 -2.54
CA LEU A 108 -9.26 0.45 -1.26
C LEU A 108 -9.81 1.54 -0.34
N ILE A 109 -10.42 1.14 0.76
CA ILE A 109 -11.04 2.04 1.75
C ILE A 109 -10.17 2.04 3.00
N ALA A 110 -9.65 3.21 3.35
CA ALA A 110 -8.88 3.42 4.58
C ALA A 110 -9.74 4.16 5.60
N ALA A 111 -9.92 3.58 6.78
CA ALA A 111 -10.63 4.19 7.89
C ALA A 111 -9.65 4.76 8.92
N GLU A 112 -9.92 5.98 9.38
CA GLU A 112 -9.09 6.71 10.34
C GLU A 112 -9.03 6.01 11.71
N LEU A 113 -7.82 5.89 12.26
CA LEU A 113 -7.61 5.55 13.66
C LEU A 113 -7.91 6.78 14.52
N ARG A 114 -9.02 6.69 15.27
CA ARG A 114 -9.39 7.78 16.16
C ARG A 114 -8.85 7.55 17.56
N ARG A 115 -8.12 8.53 18.06
CA ARG A 115 -7.81 8.62 19.48
C ARG A 115 -9.01 9.30 20.17
N ILE A 116 -9.69 8.59 21.05
CA ILE A 116 -10.79 9.14 21.84
C ILE A 116 -10.22 10.26 22.73
N ARG A 117 -10.27 11.49 22.27
CA ARG A 117 -9.88 12.68 23.05
C ARG A 117 -11.06 13.57 23.42
N THR A 118 -12.24 13.29 22.86
CA THR A 118 -13.46 14.06 23.08
C THR A 118 -14.62 13.12 23.41
N LEU A 119 -15.50 13.58 24.29
CA LEU A 119 -16.72 12.85 24.69
C LEU A 119 -17.78 12.81 23.57
N GLU A 120 -17.58 13.55 22.50
CA GLU A 120 -18.50 13.53 21.36
C GLU A 120 -18.15 12.41 20.37
N PRO A 121 -19.10 11.51 20.06
CA PRO A 121 -18.93 10.49 19.05
C PRO A 121 -18.90 11.16 17.67
N GLN A 122 -17.71 11.31 17.11
CA GLN A 122 -17.56 11.73 15.71
C GLN A 122 -17.30 10.49 14.85
N GLU A 123 -17.88 10.41 13.67
CA GLU A 123 -17.60 9.33 12.73
C GLU A 123 -16.16 9.41 12.20
N PRO A 124 -15.47 8.27 11.96
CA PRO A 124 -14.12 8.27 11.42
C PRO A 124 -14.13 8.82 9.99
N ARG A 125 -13.07 9.53 9.61
CA ARG A 125 -12.84 9.89 8.22
C ARG A 125 -12.53 8.65 7.41
N LEU A 126 -13.01 8.62 6.17
CA LEU A 126 -12.70 7.57 5.21
C LEU A 126 -11.99 8.16 4.00
N VAL A 127 -11.00 7.45 3.51
CA VAL A 127 -10.37 7.73 2.21
C VAL A 127 -10.59 6.52 1.32
N ARG A 128 -11.14 6.74 0.13
CA ARG A 128 -11.37 5.69 -0.87
C ARG A 128 -10.46 5.93 -2.07
N PHE A 129 -9.67 4.92 -2.40
CA PHE A 129 -8.81 4.91 -3.58
C PHE A 129 -9.44 3.99 -4.63
N TRP A 130 -9.82 4.55 -5.75
CA TRP A 130 -10.32 3.82 -6.92
C TRP A 130 -9.14 3.45 -7.80
N ILE A 131 -8.76 2.19 -7.78
CA ILE A 131 -7.51 1.69 -8.33
C ILE A 131 -7.75 0.47 -9.22
N THR A 132 -6.78 0.15 -10.07
CA THR A 132 -6.80 -1.08 -10.88
C THR A 132 -6.38 -2.29 -10.04
N ARG A 133 -6.62 -3.50 -10.56
CA ARG A 133 -6.10 -4.74 -9.94
C ARG A 133 -4.58 -4.69 -9.87
N GLU A 134 -3.92 -4.22 -10.93
CA GLU A 134 -2.47 -4.11 -11.01
C GLU A 134 -1.91 -3.15 -9.94
N GLN A 135 -2.57 -2.02 -9.71
CA GLN A 135 -2.19 -1.08 -8.65
C GLN A 135 -2.33 -1.70 -7.26
N LEU A 136 -3.44 -2.40 -6.99
CA LEU A 136 -3.64 -3.08 -5.71
C LEU A 136 -2.59 -4.18 -5.49
N LEU A 137 -2.29 -4.97 -6.53
CA LEU A 137 -1.25 -6.00 -6.45
C LEU A 137 0.14 -5.39 -6.23
N GLY A 138 0.42 -4.23 -6.85
CA GLY A 138 1.64 -3.48 -6.61
C GLY A 138 1.81 -3.07 -5.14
N ILE A 139 0.73 -2.61 -4.49
CA ILE A 139 0.72 -2.30 -3.06
C ILE A 139 1.06 -3.54 -2.23
N ALA A 140 0.37 -4.67 -2.46
CA ALA A 140 0.60 -5.90 -1.72
C ALA A 140 2.04 -6.41 -1.88
N ARG A 141 2.56 -6.48 -3.11
CA ARG A 141 3.94 -6.89 -3.39
C ARG A 141 4.97 -5.97 -2.73
N ARG A 142 4.70 -4.67 -2.66
CA ARG A 142 5.59 -3.71 -1.99
C ARG A 142 5.62 -3.92 -0.48
N ILE A 143 4.45 -4.16 0.12
CA ILE A 143 4.33 -4.51 1.53
C ILE A 143 5.14 -5.78 1.84
N GLU A 144 4.91 -6.84 1.07
CA GLU A 144 5.58 -8.13 1.27
C GLU A 144 7.10 -8.01 1.19
N ARG A 145 7.62 -7.29 0.20
CA ARG A 145 9.06 -7.03 0.09
C ARG A 145 9.60 -6.28 1.29
N ALA A 146 8.86 -5.31 1.82
CA ALA A 146 9.26 -4.55 2.99
C ALA A 146 9.28 -5.40 4.27
N LEU A 147 8.34 -6.33 4.40
CA LEU A 147 8.24 -7.23 5.57
C LEU A 147 9.32 -8.32 5.60
N VAL A 148 9.74 -8.78 4.42
CA VAL A 148 10.84 -9.77 4.31
C VAL A 148 12.19 -9.13 4.65
N GLY A 149 12.27 -7.81 4.56
CA GLY A 149 13.52 -7.07 4.75
C GLY A 149 14.51 -7.26 3.59
N PRO A 150 15.67 -6.62 3.62
CA PRO A 150 16.74 -6.93 2.70
C PRO A 150 17.14 -8.39 2.94
N GLY A 151 16.98 -9.23 1.93
CA GLY A 151 17.42 -10.62 1.96
C GLY A 151 18.91 -10.73 2.35
N PRO A 152 19.45 -11.94 2.51
CA PRO A 152 20.85 -12.11 2.86
C PRO A 152 21.73 -11.29 1.91
N ILE A 153 22.68 -10.57 2.49
CA ILE A 153 23.58 -9.68 1.74
C ILE A 153 24.83 -10.47 1.37
N CYS A 154 25.30 -10.30 0.15
CA CYS A 154 26.56 -10.89 -0.29
C CYS A 154 27.73 -10.32 0.52
N PRO A 155 28.52 -11.17 1.21
CA PRO A 155 29.63 -10.70 2.02
C PRO A 155 30.76 -10.05 1.23
N ALA A 156 30.84 -10.33 -0.08
CA ALA A 156 31.89 -9.81 -0.93
C ALA A 156 31.59 -8.41 -1.52
N CYS A 157 30.33 -8.14 -1.90
CA CYS A 157 29.97 -6.89 -2.59
C CYS A 157 28.87 -6.08 -1.87
N GLY A 158 28.24 -6.61 -0.81
CA GLY A 158 27.19 -5.93 -0.07
C GLY A 158 25.85 -5.84 -0.79
N GLN A 159 25.69 -6.49 -1.95
CA GLN A 159 24.43 -6.50 -2.69
C GLN A 159 23.48 -7.58 -2.16
N PRO A 160 22.15 -7.36 -2.21
CA PRO A 160 21.19 -8.37 -1.84
C PRO A 160 21.36 -9.66 -2.66
N LEU A 161 21.37 -10.80 -1.96
CA LEU A 161 21.31 -12.10 -2.61
C LEU A 161 19.84 -12.39 -2.94
N GLY A 162 19.52 -12.58 -4.22
CA GLY A 162 18.22 -13.12 -4.63
C GLY A 162 18.03 -14.56 -4.16
N PRO A 163 16.83 -15.15 -4.33
CA PRO A 163 16.55 -16.53 -3.94
C PRO A 163 17.49 -17.57 -4.57
N ASN A 164 18.07 -17.24 -5.72
CA ASN A 164 19.05 -18.08 -6.44
C ASN A 164 20.49 -17.52 -6.35
N GLY A 165 20.75 -16.63 -5.40
CA GLY A 165 22.02 -15.90 -5.33
C GLY A 165 22.12 -14.77 -6.34
N HIS A 166 23.32 -14.24 -6.56
CA HIS A 166 23.63 -13.29 -7.63
C HIS A 166 25.04 -13.53 -8.18
N TYR A 167 25.26 -13.11 -9.41
CA TYR A 167 26.61 -13.08 -9.97
C TYR A 167 27.41 -11.97 -9.29
N CYS A 168 28.42 -12.34 -8.50
CA CYS A 168 29.23 -11.39 -7.76
C CYS A 168 30.53 -11.08 -8.52
N VAL A 169 30.69 -9.85 -9.03
CA VAL A 169 31.90 -9.40 -9.72
C VAL A 169 33.13 -9.34 -8.79
N ARG A 170 32.95 -9.40 -7.45
CA ARG A 170 34.05 -9.34 -6.48
C ARG A 170 34.50 -10.71 -5.95
N SER A 171 33.77 -11.77 -6.27
CA SER A 171 34.10 -13.13 -5.84
C SER A 171 34.57 -14.05 -6.99
N ASN A 172 34.85 -13.46 -8.16
CA ASN A 172 35.51 -14.12 -9.28
C ASN A 172 36.92 -13.55 -9.47
#